data_7521667abaa971887377669cadca27e0
#
_entry.id   7521667abaa971887377669cadca27e0
#
_cell.length_a   1.000
_cell.length_b   1.000
_cell.length_c   1.000
_cell.angle_alpha   90.00
_cell.angle_beta   90.00
_cell.angle_gamma   90.00
#
_symmetry.space_group_name_H-M   'P 1'
#
loop_
_entity.id
_entity.type
_entity.pdbx_description
1 polymer ?
#
loop_
_entity_poly.entity_id
_entity_poly.type
_entity_poly.pdbx_seq_one_letter_code
_entity_poly.pdbx_strand_id
1 'polypeptide(L)'
;MNKYILYAGVNGAGKSTLYRTTHYQNTMPRVNTDEILREFGDWRNTADLMKAGRIAVERLNAYLQAGITFNQETTLCGHTILRTIRRAKQSGYGIELHYVGVDSPEIAKQRIAERVKMGGHGIPDKDVEKRYGESLSNLHKIIDLCDLAALYDNTNEFRRFAIYKNGNIARLSKNVPEWYIRWKEECY
;
A
#
# COMPACT_ATOMS: atom_id res chain seq x y z
N MET A 1 -14.68 -16.54 -5.53
CA MET A 1 -14.45 -15.13 -5.98
C MET A 1 -12.96 -14.84 -5.85
N ASN A 2 -12.31 -14.43 -6.94
CA ASN A 2 -10.88 -14.07 -6.92
C ASN A 2 -10.67 -12.79 -6.12
N LYS A 3 -9.49 -12.64 -5.51
CA LYS A 3 -9.17 -11.50 -4.67
C LYS A 3 -8.01 -10.70 -5.25
N TYR A 4 -8.10 -9.38 -5.14
CA TYR A 4 -6.98 -8.46 -5.26
C TYR A 4 -6.66 -7.89 -3.88
N ILE A 5 -5.52 -8.32 -3.33
CA ILE A 5 -5.10 -8.00 -1.97
C ILE A 5 -4.03 -6.90 -2.03
N LEU A 6 -4.25 -5.80 -1.33
CA LEU A 6 -3.39 -4.63 -1.32
C LEU A 6 -2.71 -4.48 0.04
N TYR A 7 -1.39 -4.40 0.04
CA TYR A 7 -0.58 -3.93 1.18
C TYR A 7 -0.16 -2.50 0.89
N ALA A 8 -0.86 -1.54 1.46
CA ALA A 8 -0.76 -0.13 1.12
C ALA A 8 -0.24 0.75 2.25
N GLY A 9 0.24 1.94 1.90
CA GLY A 9 0.76 2.94 2.83
C GLY A 9 2.06 3.56 2.34
N VAL A 10 2.46 4.69 2.90
CA VAL A 10 3.66 5.42 2.46
C VAL A 10 4.94 4.57 2.59
N ASN A 11 5.99 4.93 1.87
CA ASN A 11 7.30 4.31 2.03
C ASN A 11 7.77 4.46 3.49
N GLY A 12 8.37 3.42 4.07
CA GLY A 12 8.77 3.42 5.49
C GLY A 12 7.65 3.11 6.49
N ALA A 13 6.39 3.00 6.07
CA ALA A 13 5.28 2.68 6.99
C ALA A 13 5.30 1.25 7.55
N GLY A 14 5.95 0.28 6.89
CA GLY A 14 6.04 -1.10 7.39
C GLY A 14 5.20 -2.13 6.61
N LYS A 15 4.78 -1.83 5.39
CA LYS A 15 4.01 -2.73 4.51
C LYS A 15 4.62 -4.12 4.32
N SER A 16 5.92 -4.15 3.97
CA SER A 16 6.63 -5.42 3.75
C SER A 16 6.77 -6.23 5.04
N THR A 17 6.84 -5.57 6.19
CA THR A 17 6.82 -6.23 7.51
C THR A 17 5.46 -6.89 7.73
N LEU A 18 4.37 -6.16 7.49
CA LEU A 18 3.01 -6.71 7.58
C LEU A 18 2.84 -7.91 6.65
N TYR A 19 3.23 -7.78 5.37
CA TYR A 19 3.11 -8.89 4.41
C TYR A 19 3.77 -10.17 4.92
N ARG A 20 4.98 -10.06 5.49
CA ARG A 20 5.72 -11.22 6.03
C ARG A 20 5.05 -11.90 7.22
N THR A 21 4.14 -11.22 7.90
CA THR A 21 3.38 -11.80 9.03
C THR A 21 2.04 -12.40 8.61
N THR A 22 1.65 -12.24 7.34
CA THR A 22 0.36 -12.75 6.86
C THR A 22 0.46 -14.19 6.35
N HIS A 23 -0.68 -14.91 6.34
CA HIS A 23 -0.79 -16.25 5.75
C HIS A 23 -0.65 -16.26 4.23
N TYR A 24 -0.64 -15.10 3.58
CA TYR A 24 -0.55 -14.97 2.13
C TYR A 24 0.89 -14.98 1.60
N GLN A 25 1.87 -15.07 2.47
CA GLN A 25 3.28 -15.13 2.07
C GLN A 25 3.50 -16.36 1.18
N ASN A 26 4.01 -16.12 -0.03
CA ASN A 26 4.31 -17.16 -1.03
C ASN A 26 3.13 -18.09 -1.45
N THR A 27 1.89 -17.72 -1.15
CA THR A 27 0.71 -18.54 -1.50
C THR A 27 0.05 -18.11 -2.81
N MET A 28 0.41 -16.94 -3.36
CA MET A 28 -0.16 -16.36 -4.57
C MET A 28 0.83 -15.44 -5.27
N PRO A 29 0.63 -15.12 -6.56
CA PRO A 29 1.41 -14.13 -7.28
C PRO A 29 1.44 -12.79 -6.56
N ARG A 30 2.62 -12.15 -6.58
CA ARG A 30 2.87 -10.86 -5.93
C ARG A 30 3.41 -9.85 -6.92
N VAL A 31 2.95 -8.60 -6.79
CA VAL A 31 3.51 -7.46 -7.47
C VAL A 31 4.05 -6.47 -6.46
N ASN A 32 5.37 -6.31 -6.45
CA ASN A 32 6.07 -5.30 -5.66
C ASN A 32 7.12 -4.65 -6.55
N THR A 33 6.97 -3.36 -6.84
CA THR A 33 7.88 -2.63 -7.73
C THR A 33 9.31 -2.61 -7.22
N ASP A 34 9.52 -2.56 -5.90
CA ASP A 34 10.86 -2.58 -5.30
C ASP A 34 11.52 -3.96 -5.46
N GLU A 35 10.75 -5.05 -5.39
CA GLU A 35 11.23 -6.41 -5.66
C GLU A 35 11.58 -6.57 -7.13
N ILE A 36 10.71 -6.12 -8.04
CA ILE A 36 10.96 -6.14 -9.48
C ILE A 36 12.22 -5.35 -9.85
N LEU A 37 12.40 -4.17 -9.26
CA LEU A 37 13.57 -3.35 -9.50
C LEU A 37 14.87 -4.07 -9.11
N ARG A 38 14.89 -4.78 -7.99
CA ARG A 38 16.08 -5.53 -7.52
C ARG A 38 16.52 -6.66 -8.47
N GLU A 39 15.62 -7.14 -9.33
CA GLU A 39 15.95 -8.20 -10.29
C GLU A 39 16.92 -7.72 -11.39
N PHE A 40 16.97 -6.40 -11.70
CA PHE A 40 17.74 -5.91 -12.86
C PHE A 40 18.32 -4.49 -12.73
N GLY A 41 18.00 -3.72 -11.68
CA GLY A 41 18.29 -2.30 -11.68
C GLY A 41 18.65 -1.69 -10.33
N ASP A 42 18.93 -0.38 -10.36
CA ASP A 42 19.28 0.44 -9.22
C ASP A 42 18.20 1.52 -9.00
N TRP A 43 17.76 1.70 -7.75
CA TRP A 43 16.78 2.71 -7.37
C TRP A 43 17.26 4.16 -7.60
N ARG A 44 18.56 4.40 -7.76
CA ARG A 44 19.15 5.69 -8.12
C ARG A 44 18.99 6.01 -9.60
N ASN A 45 18.67 5.02 -10.42
CA ASN A 45 18.48 5.18 -11.86
C ASN A 45 16.99 5.34 -12.18
N THR A 46 16.61 6.52 -12.66
CA THR A 46 15.22 6.84 -13.03
C THR A 46 14.70 5.92 -14.15
N ALA A 47 15.54 5.53 -15.11
CA ALA A 47 15.11 4.63 -16.20
C ALA A 47 14.76 3.24 -15.67
N ASP A 48 15.51 2.72 -14.69
CA ASP A 48 15.24 1.44 -14.05
C ASP A 48 13.94 1.49 -13.22
N LEU A 49 13.72 2.59 -12.48
CA LEU A 49 12.47 2.82 -11.76
C LEU A 49 11.26 2.83 -12.71
N MET A 50 11.37 3.53 -13.85
CA MET A 50 10.29 3.57 -14.85
C MET A 50 10.05 2.19 -15.48
N LYS A 51 11.12 1.43 -15.76
CA LYS A 51 11.02 0.05 -16.28
C LYS A 51 10.34 -0.88 -15.27
N ALA A 52 10.75 -0.84 -14.01
CA ALA A 52 10.12 -1.63 -12.94
C ALA A 52 8.63 -1.30 -12.78
N GLY A 53 8.26 -0.02 -12.86
CA GLY A 53 6.86 0.42 -12.85
C GLY A 53 6.05 -0.13 -14.02
N ARG A 54 6.59 -0.14 -15.24
CA ARG A 54 5.94 -0.74 -16.43
C ARG A 54 5.72 -2.23 -16.25
N ILE A 55 6.75 -2.97 -15.83
CA ILE A 55 6.65 -4.42 -15.57
C ILE A 55 5.60 -4.70 -14.51
N ALA A 56 5.53 -3.91 -13.43
CA ALA A 56 4.50 -4.04 -12.42
C ALA A 56 3.09 -3.90 -12.99
N VAL A 57 2.86 -2.90 -13.85
CA VAL A 57 1.56 -2.68 -14.52
C VAL A 57 1.23 -3.83 -15.47
N GLU A 58 2.18 -4.33 -16.22
CA GLU A 58 2.01 -5.49 -17.11
C GLU A 58 1.62 -6.75 -16.33
N ARG A 59 2.32 -7.05 -15.23
CA ARG A 59 1.99 -8.18 -14.33
C ARG A 59 0.58 -8.05 -13.75
N LEU A 60 0.19 -6.86 -13.27
CA LEU A 60 -1.17 -6.60 -12.77
C LEU A 60 -2.23 -6.84 -13.83
N ASN A 61 -2.00 -6.35 -15.06
CA ASN A 61 -2.93 -6.56 -16.17
C ASN A 61 -3.07 -8.05 -16.52
N ALA A 62 -1.95 -8.78 -16.58
CA ALA A 62 -1.95 -10.21 -16.87
C ALA A 62 -2.74 -11.01 -15.81
N TYR A 63 -2.55 -10.70 -14.50
CA TYR A 63 -3.28 -11.39 -13.43
C TYR A 63 -4.78 -11.08 -13.45
N LEU A 64 -5.16 -9.82 -13.73
CA LEU A 64 -6.55 -9.44 -13.88
C LEU A 64 -7.21 -10.14 -15.08
N GLN A 65 -6.50 -10.23 -16.21
CA GLN A 65 -7.00 -10.96 -17.41
C GLN A 65 -7.12 -12.46 -17.18
N ALA A 66 -6.15 -13.04 -16.48
CA ALA A 66 -6.15 -14.46 -16.14
C ALA A 66 -7.19 -14.83 -15.05
N GLY A 67 -7.82 -13.85 -14.42
CA GLY A 67 -8.82 -14.09 -13.38
C GLY A 67 -8.24 -14.85 -12.17
N ILE A 68 -7.04 -14.53 -11.72
CA ILE A 68 -6.39 -15.19 -10.58
C ILE A 68 -6.30 -14.29 -9.35
N THR A 69 -6.28 -14.88 -8.17
CA THR A 69 -6.02 -14.17 -6.91
C THR A 69 -4.55 -13.76 -6.83
N PHE A 70 -4.28 -12.50 -6.50
CA PHE A 70 -2.91 -11.97 -6.36
C PHE A 70 -2.83 -10.86 -5.32
N ASN A 71 -1.61 -10.51 -4.91
CA ASN A 71 -1.38 -9.38 -4.02
C ASN A 71 -0.44 -8.33 -4.64
N GLN A 72 -0.58 -7.10 -4.17
CA GLN A 72 0.29 -6.00 -4.53
C GLN A 72 0.74 -5.22 -3.29
N GLU A 73 2.04 -4.91 -3.23
CA GLU A 73 2.55 -3.87 -2.34
C GLU A 73 2.58 -2.53 -3.07
N THR A 74 2.02 -1.47 -2.48
CA THR A 74 1.86 -0.16 -3.11
C THR A 74 1.94 0.97 -2.10
N THR A 75 2.42 2.14 -2.54
CA THR A 75 2.27 3.39 -1.76
C THR A 75 0.86 3.96 -1.81
N LEU A 76 -0.01 3.40 -2.64
CA LEU A 76 -1.35 3.89 -2.94
C LEU A 76 -1.36 5.28 -3.60
N CYS A 77 -0.28 5.68 -4.27
CA CYS A 77 -0.15 6.97 -4.94
C CYS A 77 -0.43 6.87 -6.44
N GLY A 78 -0.85 8.00 -7.02
CA GLY A 78 -1.14 8.12 -8.44
C GLY A 78 -2.53 7.65 -8.86
N HIS A 79 -2.92 8.04 -10.07
CA HIS A 79 -4.23 7.70 -10.63
C HIS A 79 -4.29 6.25 -11.16
N THR A 80 -3.15 5.67 -11.52
CA THR A 80 -3.10 4.32 -12.10
C THR A 80 -3.60 3.27 -11.12
N ILE A 81 -3.19 3.35 -9.84
CA ILE A 81 -3.63 2.41 -8.81
C ILE A 81 -5.14 2.48 -8.59
N LEU A 82 -5.71 3.71 -8.55
CA LEU A 82 -7.15 3.90 -8.39
C LEU A 82 -7.94 3.28 -9.55
N ARG A 83 -7.45 3.47 -10.78
CA ARG A 83 -8.07 2.86 -11.98
C ARG A 83 -7.98 1.34 -11.94
N THR A 84 -6.84 0.79 -11.52
CA THR A 84 -6.64 -0.67 -11.42
C THR A 84 -7.60 -1.28 -10.40
N ILE A 85 -7.75 -0.67 -9.21
CA ILE A 85 -8.67 -1.14 -8.18
C ILE A 85 -10.13 -1.10 -8.67
N ARG A 86 -10.56 0.01 -9.30
CA ARG A 86 -11.92 0.11 -9.86
C ARG A 86 -12.18 -0.93 -10.94
N ARG A 87 -11.23 -1.13 -11.85
CA ARG A 87 -11.33 -2.14 -12.90
C ARG A 87 -11.42 -3.55 -12.30
N ALA A 88 -10.60 -3.88 -11.31
CA ALA A 88 -10.65 -5.16 -10.61
C ALA A 88 -12.04 -5.39 -9.97
N LYS A 89 -12.58 -4.38 -9.28
CA LYS A 89 -13.93 -4.45 -8.69
C LYS A 89 -15.00 -4.68 -9.75
N GLN A 90 -14.95 -3.94 -10.86
CA GLN A 90 -15.87 -4.11 -12.00
C GLN A 90 -15.77 -5.49 -12.65
N SER A 91 -14.58 -6.11 -12.62
CA SER A 91 -14.34 -7.48 -13.10
C SER A 91 -14.70 -8.56 -12.08
N GLY A 92 -15.38 -8.22 -10.98
CA GLY A 92 -15.87 -9.17 -9.98
C GLY A 92 -14.82 -9.65 -8.97
N TYR A 93 -13.68 -8.95 -8.84
CA TYR A 93 -12.72 -9.23 -7.78
C TYR A 93 -13.21 -8.75 -6.41
N GLY A 94 -12.97 -9.54 -5.39
CA GLY A 94 -12.99 -9.06 -4.01
C GLY A 94 -11.77 -8.20 -3.73
N ILE A 95 -11.96 -6.97 -3.24
CA ILE A 95 -10.88 -6.06 -2.89
C ILE A 95 -10.59 -6.15 -1.40
N GLU A 96 -9.38 -6.58 -1.05
CA GLU A 96 -8.92 -6.66 0.33
C GLU A 96 -7.74 -5.69 0.54
N LEU A 97 -7.89 -4.74 1.43
CA LEU A 97 -6.90 -3.71 1.72
C LEU A 97 -6.32 -3.89 3.12
N HIS A 98 -5.00 -3.90 3.20
CA HIS A 98 -4.23 -3.77 4.43
C HIS A 98 -3.44 -2.47 4.36
N TYR A 99 -3.92 -1.43 5.02
CA TYR A 99 -3.27 -0.11 5.00
C TYR A 99 -2.47 0.13 6.27
N VAL A 100 -1.20 0.48 6.13
CA VAL A 100 -0.30 0.83 7.24
C VAL A 100 -0.04 2.33 7.21
N GLY A 101 -0.48 3.03 8.25
CA GLY A 101 -0.22 4.44 8.46
C GLY A 101 0.82 4.69 9.55
N VAL A 102 1.36 5.90 9.53
CA VAL A 102 2.22 6.50 10.56
C VAL A 102 1.80 7.95 10.77
N ASP A 103 2.03 8.53 11.94
CA ASP A 103 1.51 9.85 12.29
C ASP A 103 2.09 11.00 11.48
N SER A 104 3.31 10.84 10.93
CA SER A 104 3.90 11.90 10.13
C SER A 104 4.85 11.39 9.04
N PRO A 105 5.13 12.20 8.00
CA PRO A 105 6.13 11.87 7.00
C PRO A 105 7.56 11.82 7.58
N GLU A 106 7.85 12.51 8.69
CA GLU A 106 9.14 12.51 9.37
C GLU A 106 9.50 11.13 9.88
N ILE A 107 8.55 10.41 10.49
CA ILE A 107 8.72 9.02 10.93
C ILE A 107 9.08 8.12 9.74
N ALA A 108 8.39 8.31 8.62
CA ALA A 108 8.64 7.57 7.40
C ALA A 108 10.06 7.85 6.84
N LYS A 109 10.48 9.12 6.78
CA LYS A 109 11.81 9.54 6.34
C LYS A 109 12.92 8.96 7.21
N GLN A 110 12.78 9.04 8.54
CA GLN A 110 13.75 8.48 9.48
C GLN A 110 13.97 6.99 9.22
N ARG A 111 12.89 6.20 9.06
CA ARG A 111 12.97 4.77 8.79
C ARG A 111 13.58 4.45 7.42
N ILE A 112 13.33 5.29 6.42
CA ILE A 112 13.97 5.16 5.10
C ILE A 112 15.47 5.44 5.23
N ALA A 113 15.88 6.48 5.96
CA ALA A 113 17.28 6.80 6.19
C ALA A 113 18.03 5.67 6.92
N GLU A 114 17.42 5.07 7.94
CA GLU A 114 17.97 3.90 8.64
C GLU A 114 18.11 2.69 7.69
N ARG A 115 17.10 2.43 6.87
CA ARG A 115 17.13 1.37 5.85
C ARG A 115 18.26 1.58 4.84
N VAL A 116 18.48 2.82 4.38
CA VAL A 116 19.56 3.15 3.44
C VAL A 116 20.93 2.92 4.06
N LYS A 117 21.13 3.27 5.34
CA LYS A 117 22.37 2.97 6.08
C LYS A 117 22.68 1.47 6.13
N MET A 118 21.63 0.63 6.10
CA MET A 118 21.74 -0.83 6.05
C MET A 118 21.81 -1.39 4.62
N GLY A 119 22.05 -0.54 3.60
CA GLY A 119 22.17 -0.95 2.20
C GLY A 119 20.84 -1.13 1.46
N GLY A 120 19.73 -0.65 2.04
CA GLY A 120 18.41 -0.75 1.41
C GLY A 120 18.08 0.40 0.45
N HIS A 121 16.93 0.30 -0.18
CA HIS A 121 16.39 1.27 -1.14
C HIS A 121 16.02 2.60 -0.47
N GLY A 122 16.49 3.71 -1.03
CA GLY A 122 16.19 5.08 -0.61
C GLY A 122 15.13 5.75 -1.48
N ILE A 123 14.61 6.86 -0.97
CA ILE A 123 13.63 7.73 -1.67
C ILE A 123 13.92 9.16 -1.23
N PRO A 124 13.88 10.15 -2.14
CA PRO A 124 14.03 11.56 -1.78
C PRO A 124 12.96 12.01 -0.78
N ASP A 125 13.34 12.80 0.22
CA ASP A 125 12.44 13.25 1.29
C ASP A 125 11.18 13.95 0.78
N LYS A 126 11.34 14.84 -0.23
CA LYS A 126 10.21 15.52 -0.88
C LYS A 126 9.20 14.56 -1.50
N ASP A 127 9.66 13.40 -2.00
CA ASP A 127 8.77 12.40 -2.57
C ASP A 127 8.03 11.62 -1.45
N VAL A 128 8.66 11.44 -0.29
CA VAL A 128 8.01 10.83 0.87
C VAL A 128 6.87 11.73 1.38
N GLU A 129 7.11 13.04 1.52
CA GLU A 129 6.09 14.02 1.92
C GLU A 129 4.90 14.03 0.97
N LYS A 130 5.19 14.17 -0.34
CA LYS A 130 4.15 14.16 -1.36
C LYS A 130 3.32 12.87 -1.31
N ARG A 131 4.00 11.71 -1.22
CA ARG A 131 3.34 10.39 -1.18
C ARG A 131 2.56 10.18 0.10
N TYR A 132 2.96 10.78 1.22
CA TYR A 132 2.24 10.69 2.49
C TYR A 132 0.82 11.26 2.35
N GLY A 133 0.67 12.50 1.91
CA GLY A 133 -0.64 13.12 1.70
C GLY A 133 -1.46 12.44 0.60
N GLU A 134 -0.82 12.11 -0.53
CA GLU A 134 -1.49 11.44 -1.65
C GLU A 134 -2.00 10.04 -1.29
N SER A 135 -1.24 9.28 -0.49
CA SER A 135 -1.63 7.95 -0.01
C SER A 135 -2.89 8.02 0.87
N LEU A 136 -2.97 8.98 1.80
CA LEU A 136 -4.13 9.19 2.64
C LEU A 136 -5.35 9.67 1.84
N SER A 137 -5.16 10.63 0.93
CA SER A 137 -6.22 11.08 0.03
C SER A 137 -6.78 9.93 -0.83
N ASN A 138 -5.91 9.06 -1.34
CA ASN A 138 -6.33 7.92 -2.13
C ASN A 138 -6.96 6.80 -1.28
N LEU A 139 -6.56 6.62 -0.03
CA LEU A 139 -7.24 5.72 0.91
C LEU A 139 -8.72 6.09 1.03
N HIS A 140 -9.03 7.38 1.16
CA HIS A 140 -10.42 7.85 1.22
C HIS A 140 -11.21 7.47 -0.03
N LYS A 141 -10.61 7.59 -1.22
CA LYS A 141 -11.27 7.31 -2.52
C LYS A 141 -11.55 5.83 -2.78
N ILE A 142 -10.90 4.92 -2.04
CA ILE A 142 -11.02 3.48 -2.30
C ILE A 142 -11.61 2.68 -1.15
N ILE A 143 -11.70 3.24 0.05
CA ILE A 143 -12.12 2.47 1.23
C ILE A 143 -13.51 1.87 1.04
N ASP A 144 -14.42 2.59 0.38
CA ASP A 144 -15.78 2.15 0.07
C ASP A 144 -15.84 1.09 -1.04
N LEU A 145 -14.77 0.96 -1.84
CA LEU A 145 -14.65 -0.09 -2.85
C LEU A 145 -14.16 -1.42 -2.27
N CYS A 146 -13.59 -1.38 -1.06
CA CYS A 146 -13.04 -2.56 -0.41
C CYS A 146 -14.12 -3.40 0.23
N ASP A 147 -14.12 -4.70 -0.06
CA ASP A 147 -14.96 -5.68 0.65
C ASP A 147 -14.46 -5.86 2.08
N LEU A 148 -13.14 -5.76 2.27
CA LEU A 148 -12.47 -5.74 3.55
C LEU A 148 -11.34 -4.70 3.52
N ALA A 149 -11.29 -3.80 4.52
CA ALA A 149 -10.11 -2.97 4.74
C ALA A 149 -9.69 -3.06 6.22
N ALA A 150 -8.44 -3.44 6.45
CA ALA A 150 -7.82 -3.45 7.76
C ALA A 150 -6.80 -2.32 7.85
N LEU A 151 -6.96 -1.42 8.81
CA LEU A 151 -6.06 -0.30 9.02
C LEU A 151 -5.14 -0.58 10.21
N TYR A 152 -3.86 -0.36 9.97
CA TYR A 152 -2.78 -0.59 10.93
C TYR A 152 -2.08 0.73 11.23
N ASP A 153 -1.74 0.93 12.47
CA ASP A 153 -0.83 1.97 12.92
C ASP A 153 0.54 1.38 13.17
N ASN A 154 1.57 2.07 12.71
CA ASN A 154 2.95 1.74 12.98
C ASN A 154 3.76 3.00 13.37
N THR A 155 3.13 3.91 14.12
CA THR A 155 3.81 5.10 14.63
C THR A 155 4.86 4.70 15.68
N ASN A 156 4.42 4.05 16.73
CA ASN A 156 5.27 3.54 17.83
C ASN A 156 5.30 2.02 17.84
N GLU A 157 4.11 1.41 17.94
CA GLU A 157 3.90 -0.03 17.98
C GLU A 157 3.03 -0.48 16.80
N PHE A 158 3.42 -1.60 16.18
CA PHE A 158 2.64 -2.15 15.07
C PHE A 158 1.35 -2.79 15.58
N ARG A 159 0.20 -2.15 15.32
CA ARG A 159 -1.10 -2.65 15.75
C ARG A 159 -2.19 -2.42 14.71
N ARG A 160 -3.13 -3.37 14.60
CA ARG A 160 -4.37 -3.15 13.84
C ARG A 160 -5.38 -2.45 14.76
N PHE A 161 -5.94 -1.33 14.32
CA PHE A 161 -6.88 -0.55 15.11
C PHE A 161 -8.28 -0.43 14.50
N ALA A 162 -8.43 -0.63 13.16
CA ALA A 162 -9.73 -0.56 12.51
C ALA A 162 -9.92 -1.67 11.47
N ILE A 163 -11.16 -2.10 11.31
CA ILE A 163 -11.63 -2.99 10.25
C ILE A 163 -12.87 -2.38 9.63
N TYR A 164 -12.86 -2.25 8.31
CA TYR A 164 -14.02 -1.86 7.50
C TYR A 164 -14.49 -3.07 6.68
N LYS A 165 -15.80 -3.19 6.53
CA LYS A 165 -16.44 -4.14 5.60
C LYS A 165 -17.40 -3.38 4.71
N ASN A 166 -17.21 -3.49 3.40
CA ASN A 166 -18.00 -2.78 2.40
C ASN A 166 -18.14 -1.29 2.72
N GLY A 167 -17.02 -0.61 3.01
CA GLY A 167 -16.96 0.82 3.36
C GLY A 167 -17.39 1.18 4.79
N ASN A 168 -18.05 0.28 5.53
CA ASN A 168 -18.56 0.56 6.87
C ASN A 168 -17.60 0.08 7.96
N ILE A 169 -17.50 0.83 9.05
CA ILE A 169 -16.70 0.44 10.23
C ILE A 169 -17.34 -0.80 10.86
N ALA A 170 -16.64 -1.93 10.77
CA ALA A 170 -17.02 -3.18 11.44
C ALA A 170 -16.37 -3.31 12.83
N ARG A 171 -15.17 -2.74 13.00
CA ARG A 171 -14.46 -2.70 14.28
C ARG A 171 -13.56 -1.46 14.35
N LEU A 172 -13.56 -0.79 15.47
CA LEU A 172 -12.69 0.34 15.78
C LEU A 172 -12.17 0.22 17.20
N SER A 173 -10.87 0.39 17.40
CA SER A 173 -10.27 0.43 18.73
C SER A 173 -10.64 1.72 19.46
N LYS A 174 -10.67 1.70 20.80
CA LYS A 174 -10.88 2.92 21.59
C LYS A 174 -9.78 3.96 21.36
N ASN A 175 -8.54 3.50 21.25
CA ASN A 175 -7.39 4.36 20.97
C ASN A 175 -7.08 4.28 19.48
N VAL A 176 -7.45 5.30 18.73
CA VAL A 176 -7.11 5.49 17.31
C VAL A 176 -5.88 6.39 17.17
N PRO A 177 -5.04 6.21 16.14
CA PRO A 177 -3.86 7.05 15.95
C PRO A 177 -4.24 8.45 15.43
N GLU A 178 -3.37 9.44 15.68
CA GLU A 178 -3.58 10.83 15.28
C GLU A 178 -3.73 10.99 13.75
N TRP A 179 -2.96 10.26 12.95
CA TRP A 179 -3.10 10.29 11.49
C TRP A 179 -4.49 9.87 11.00
N TYR A 180 -5.15 8.93 11.72
CA TYR A 180 -6.49 8.50 11.38
C TYR A 180 -7.54 9.55 11.74
N ILE A 181 -7.38 10.23 12.88
CA ILE A 181 -8.27 11.32 13.31
C ILE A 181 -8.23 12.43 12.25
N ARG A 182 -7.04 12.93 11.90
CA ARG A 182 -6.86 13.96 10.84
C ARG A 182 -7.42 13.52 9.51
N TRP A 183 -7.12 12.27 9.10
CA TRP A 183 -7.66 11.72 7.86
C TRP A 183 -9.18 11.70 7.82
N LYS A 184 -9.85 11.39 8.95
CA LYS A 184 -11.32 11.43 9.03
C LYS A 184 -11.85 12.85 8.97
N GLU A 185 -11.20 13.83 9.60
CA GLU A 185 -11.61 15.24 9.61
C GLU A 185 -11.45 15.90 8.23
N GLU A 186 -10.40 15.58 7.49
CA GLU A 186 -10.17 16.09 6.13
C GLU A 186 -11.16 15.53 5.10
N CYS A 187 -11.89 14.49 5.44
CA CYS A 187 -12.83 13.79 4.55
C CYS A 187 -14.28 14.24 4.72
N TYR A 188 -14.56 15.14 5.65
CA TYR A 188 -15.88 15.73 5.91
C TYR A 188 -15.82 17.26 5.92
#